data_03b979fa1de3e6091c45ad26479f5ba6
#
_entry.id   03b979fa1de3e6091c45ad26479f5ba6
#
_cell.length_a   1.000
_cell.length_b   1.000
_cell.length_c   1.000
_cell.angle_alpha   90.00
_cell.angle_beta   90.00
_cell.angle_gamma   90.00
#
_symmetry.space_group_name_H-M   'P 1'
#
loop_
_entity.id
_entity.type
_entity.pdbx_description
1 polymer ?
#
loop_
_entity_poly.entity_id
_entity_poly.type
_entity_poly.pdbx_seq_one_letter_code
_entity_poly.pdbx_strand_id
1 'polypeptide(L)'
;MLNIGYHESTANGLEGLGLEALEVGANTFAFFTRNPRGGKAKDIDEVDAQKLSKIMTENNFAPVVAHAPYTMNPCSADPGLREYAKQMMIDDFARLEYIPNSLYNFHPGSHTGQGSDVGIDLTSTMISEVFKNVKNTSTKLLIETMSGKGSEIGRTFEEVKQIIDLAEQKFGSSLKGRLGVCLDTCHIWDGGYDIVSNLDDVIEEFD
;
A
#
# COMPACT_ATOMS: atom_id res chain seq x y z
N MET A 1 18.78 13.75 1.74
CA MET A 1 19.38 12.41 1.95
C MET A 1 18.43 11.43 1.29
N LEU A 2 18.93 10.44 0.58
CA LEU A 2 18.08 9.40 -0.03
C LEU A 2 17.52 8.50 1.07
N ASN A 3 16.21 8.20 1.02
CA ASN A 3 15.59 7.20 1.88
C ASN A 3 15.74 5.84 1.21
N ILE A 4 16.42 4.93 1.90
CA ILE A 4 16.71 3.60 1.36
C ILE A 4 16.45 2.54 2.42
N GLY A 5 15.84 1.43 2.00
CA GLY A 5 15.53 0.31 2.85
C GLY A 5 15.24 -0.94 2.02
N TYR A 6 14.76 -1.96 2.68
CA TYR A 6 14.39 -3.22 2.04
C TYR A 6 13.15 -3.82 2.70
N HIS A 7 12.66 -4.92 2.16
CA HIS A 7 11.48 -5.61 2.71
C HIS A 7 11.92 -6.58 3.80
N GLU A 8 11.47 -6.33 5.03
CA GLU A 8 11.85 -7.06 6.22
C GLU A 8 10.78 -8.05 6.71
N SER A 9 11.21 -8.98 7.54
CA SER A 9 10.33 -9.97 8.16
C SER A 9 9.92 -9.53 9.56
N THR A 10 8.63 -9.63 9.88
CA THR A 10 8.11 -9.41 11.24
C THR A 10 8.36 -10.58 12.20
N ALA A 11 9.20 -11.54 11.84
CA ALA A 11 9.47 -12.74 12.66
C ALA A 11 10.06 -12.39 14.03
N ASN A 12 10.88 -11.34 14.11
CA ASN A 12 11.54 -10.85 15.32
C ASN A 12 10.77 -9.70 16.02
N GLY A 13 9.50 -9.49 15.67
CA GLY A 13 8.68 -8.42 16.21
C GLY A 13 8.88 -7.08 15.49
N LEU A 14 8.22 -6.05 16.02
CA LEU A 14 8.29 -4.70 15.46
C LEU A 14 9.61 -3.99 15.83
N GLU A 15 10.09 -4.15 17.08
CA GLU A 15 11.41 -3.65 17.49
C GLU A 15 12.52 -4.20 16.57
N GLY A 16 12.39 -5.51 16.22
CA GLY A 16 13.32 -6.19 15.34
C GLY A 16 13.48 -5.51 13.98
N LEU A 17 12.38 -5.04 13.36
CA LEU A 17 12.42 -4.30 12.09
C LEU A 17 13.31 -3.07 12.18
N GLY A 18 13.15 -2.26 13.23
CA GLY A 18 13.98 -1.06 13.42
C GLY A 18 15.46 -1.38 13.64
N LEU A 19 15.76 -2.43 14.40
CA LEU A 19 17.14 -2.84 14.69
C LEU A 19 17.82 -3.43 13.44
N GLU A 20 17.14 -4.28 12.68
CA GLU A 20 17.66 -4.88 11.45
C GLU A 20 17.92 -3.82 10.38
N ALA A 21 17.02 -2.84 10.23
CA ALA A 21 17.23 -1.70 9.34
C ALA A 21 18.51 -0.91 9.71
N LEU A 22 18.71 -0.61 10.98
CA LEU A 22 19.91 0.10 11.45
C LEU A 22 21.19 -0.68 11.21
N GLU A 23 21.16 -2.01 11.40
CA GLU A 23 22.33 -2.87 11.20
C GLU A 23 22.88 -2.79 9.77
N VAL A 24 21.99 -2.65 8.78
CA VAL A 24 22.39 -2.52 7.37
C VAL A 24 22.54 -1.06 6.90
N GLY A 25 22.33 -0.07 7.79
CA GLY A 25 22.43 1.33 7.46
C GLY A 25 21.23 1.88 6.68
N ALA A 26 20.09 1.19 6.72
CA ALA A 26 18.84 1.67 6.15
C ALA A 26 18.20 2.75 7.05
N ASN A 27 17.40 3.63 6.44
CA ASN A 27 16.66 4.67 7.15
C ASN A 27 15.14 4.61 6.87
N THR A 28 14.69 3.51 6.30
CA THR A 28 13.30 3.11 6.10
C THR A 28 13.27 1.59 5.84
N PHE A 29 12.09 0.99 5.82
CA PHE A 29 11.88 -0.40 5.43
C PHE A 29 10.46 -0.64 4.95
N ALA A 30 10.23 -1.78 4.29
CA ALA A 30 8.91 -2.30 4.00
C ALA A 30 8.67 -3.59 4.80
N PHE A 31 7.42 -3.89 5.14
CA PHE A 31 7.04 -5.12 5.85
C PHE A 31 5.59 -5.49 5.55
N PHE A 32 5.20 -6.75 5.77
CA PHE A 32 3.80 -7.16 5.69
C PHE A 32 3.08 -6.94 7.03
N THR A 33 1.89 -6.34 6.96
CA THR A 33 1.01 -6.16 8.14
C THR A 33 0.57 -7.48 8.77
N ARG A 34 0.52 -8.54 7.95
CA ARG A 34 0.13 -9.90 8.28
C ARG A 34 0.79 -10.89 7.32
N ASN A 35 0.48 -12.17 7.42
CA ASN A 35 0.97 -13.15 6.47
C ASN A 35 0.65 -12.69 5.02
N PRO A 36 1.63 -12.63 4.10
CA PRO A 36 1.42 -12.17 2.72
C PRO A 36 0.41 -13.02 1.93
N ARG A 37 0.10 -14.24 2.40
CA ARG A 37 -0.95 -15.09 1.84
C ARG A 37 -2.33 -14.85 2.48
N GLY A 38 -2.47 -13.81 3.30
CA GLY A 38 -3.70 -13.45 3.99
C GLY A 38 -3.88 -14.16 5.33
N GLY A 39 -5.08 -14.03 5.87
CA GLY A 39 -5.45 -14.60 7.16
C GLY A 39 -5.49 -13.57 8.30
N LYS A 40 -5.81 -14.07 9.51
CA LYS A 40 -5.89 -13.24 10.71
C LYS A 40 -4.48 -12.76 11.09
N ALA A 41 -4.34 -11.47 11.33
CA ALA A 41 -3.12 -10.91 11.90
C ALA A 41 -3.00 -11.29 13.39
N LYS A 42 -1.77 -11.39 13.90
CA LYS A 42 -1.52 -11.46 15.34
C LYS A 42 -1.88 -10.12 15.98
N ASP A 43 -2.30 -10.13 17.24
CA ASP A 43 -2.52 -8.89 17.97
C ASP A 43 -1.22 -8.08 18.05
N ILE A 44 -1.33 -6.75 18.00
CA ILE A 44 -0.17 -5.87 18.15
C ILE A 44 0.31 -5.93 19.61
N ASP A 45 1.59 -6.14 19.80
CA ASP A 45 2.25 -5.86 21.07
C ASP A 45 2.56 -4.36 21.12
N GLU A 46 1.83 -3.64 21.96
CA GLU A 46 1.97 -2.18 22.09
C GLU A 46 3.35 -1.77 22.61
N VAL A 47 3.96 -2.60 23.48
CA VAL A 47 5.31 -2.32 24.01
C VAL A 47 6.34 -2.46 22.89
N ASP A 48 6.22 -3.48 22.07
CA ASP A 48 7.09 -3.71 20.91
C ASP A 48 6.93 -2.58 19.87
N ALA A 49 5.69 -2.15 19.58
CA ALA A 49 5.41 -1.02 18.70
C ALA A 49 6.00 0.31 19.23
N GLN A 50 5.92 0.55 20.55
CA GLN A 50 6.54 1.74 21.16
C GLN A 50 8.06 1.75 21.04
N LYS A 51 8.70 0.58 21.16
CA LYS A 51 10.15 0.47 20.96
C LYS A 51 10.55 0.77 19.53
N LEU A 52 9.81 0.23 18.53
CA LEU A 52 10.02 0.59 17.12
C LEU A 52 9.86 2.10 16.91
N SER A 53 8.77 2.69 17.41
CA SER A 53 8.52 4.13 17.28
C SER A 53 9.66 4.97 17.86
N LYS A 54 10.22 4.54 18.99
CA LYS A 54 11.40 5.18 19.61
C LYS A 54 12.63 5.07 18.72
N ILE A 55 12.94 3.89 18.20
CA ILE A 55 14.07 3.67 17.28
C ILE A 55 13.94 4.58 16.05
N MET A 56 12.76 4.60 15.44
CA MET A 56 12.49 5.43 14.26
C MET A 56 12.71 6.92 14.55
N THR A 57 12.25 7.41 15.69
CA THR A 57 12.37 8.82 16.09
C THR A 57 13.82 9.18 16.37
N GLU A 58 14.54 8.39 17.17
CA GLU A 58 15.92 8.66 17.57
C GLU A 58 16.90 8.59 16.40
N ASN A 59 16.59 7.85 15.36
CA ASN A 59 17.45 7.65 14.18
C ASN A 59 16.94 8.36 12.92
N ASN A 60 15.93 9.24 13.03
CA ASN A 60 15.38 10.02 11.93
C ASN A 60 14.93 9.17 10.74
N PHE A 61 14.22 8.07 11.00
CA PHE A 61 13.67 7.23 9.93
C PHE A 61 12.69 8.02 9.07
N ALA A 62 12.75 7.77 7.77
CA ALA A 62 11.71 8.14 6.84
C ALA A 62 10.44 7.29 7.09
N PRO A 63 9.28 7.66 6.50
CA PRO A 63 8.09 6.82 6.57
C PRO A 63 8.39 5.39 6.13
N VAL A 64 7.87 4.42 6.90
CA VAL A 64 7.98 2.99 6.58
C VAL A 64 6.79 2.52 5.76
N VAL A 65 6.96 1.47 4.96
CA VAL A 65 5.92 0.96 4.06
C VAL A 65 5.38 -0.36 4.59
N ALA A 66 4.11 -0.35 4.98
CA ALA A 66 3.38 -1.55 5.33
C ALA A 66 2.66 -2.10 4.09
N HIS A 67 2.94 -3.32 3.70
CA HIS A 67 2.35 -3.93 2.51
C HIS A 67 1.15 -4.80 2.87
N ALA A 68 0.06 -4.64 2.13
CA ALA A 68 -1.11 -5.50 2.21
C ALA A 68 -0.80 -6.93 1.74
N PRO A 69 -1.53 -7.95 2.20
CA PRO A 69 -1.40 -9.30 1.66
C PRO A 69 -1.73 -9.37 0.17
N TYR A 70 -1.01 -10.20 -0.56
CA TYR A 70 -1.25 -10.43 -2.01
C TYR A 70 -2.64 -11.01 -2.33
N THR A 71 -3.30 -11.59 -1.33
CA THR A 71 -4.66 -12.17 -1.48
C THR A 71 -5.77 -11.12 -1.41
N MET A 72 -5.44 -9.86 -1.11
CA MET A 72 -6.40 -8.77 -1.11
C MET A 72 -6.82 -8.47 -2.57
N ASN A 73 -8.11 -8.60 -2.86
CA ASN A 73 -8.66 -8.27 -4.18
C ASN A 73 -9.92 -7.40 -4.06
N PRO A 74 -9.75 -6.06 -4.06
CA PRO A 74 -10.85 -5.12 -3.89
C PRO A 74 -11.84 -5.08 -5.06
N CYS A 75 -11.46 -5.58 -6.22
CA CYS A 75 -12.30 -5.54 -7.44
C CYS A 75 -12.69 -6.92 -7.97
N SER A 76 -12.62 -7.95 -7.13
CA SER A 76 -13.12 -9.29 -7.49
C SER A 76 -14.60 -9.26 -7.92
N ALA A 77 -15.01 -10.14 -8.83
CA ALA A 77 -16.43 -10.38 -9.13
C ALA A 77 -17.20 -10.90 -7.91
N ASP A 78 -16.53 -11.62 -7.01
CA ASP A 78 -17.12 -12.11 -5.77
C ASP A 78 -17.26 -10.98 -4.73
N PRO A 79 -18.49 -10.60 -4.35
CA PRO A 79 -18.71 -9.56 -3.34
C PRO A 79 -18.19 -9.92 -1.94
N GLY A 80 -18.12 -11.22 -1.62
CA GLY A 80 -17.57 -11.70 -0.35
C GLY A 80 -16.07 -11.43 -0.25
N LEU A 81 -15.34 -11.62 -1.36
CA LEU A 81 -13.92 -11.31 -1.41
C LEU A 81 -13.64 -9.79 -1.34
N ARG A 82 -14.50 -8.97 -1.95
CA ARG A 82 -14.40 -7.51 -1.83
C ARG A 82 -14.65 -7.03 -0.40
N GLU A 83 -15.69 -7.56 0.25
CA GLU A 83 -15.98 -7.21 1.65
C GLU A 83 -14.82 -7.64 2.57
N TYR A 84 -14.28 -8.85 2.35
CA TYR A 84 -13.11 -9.33 3.09
C TYR A 84 -11.89 -8.41 2.89
N ALA A 85 -11.62 -7.97 1.66
CA ALA A 85 -10.53 -7.03 1.36
C ALA A 85 -10.72 -5.69 2.09
N LYS A 86 -11.94 -5.16 2.10
CA LYS A 86 -12.29 -3.93 2.82
C LYS A 86 -12.06 -4.06 4.33
N GLN A 87 -12.57 -5.11 4.96
CA GLN A 87 -12.40 -5.32 6.39
C GLN A 87 -10.94 -5.52 6.78
N MET A 88 -10.18 -6.23 5.95
CA MET A 88 -8.74 -6.41 6.13
C MET A 88 -7.99 -5.07 6.10
N MET A 89 -8.31 -4.19 5.14
CA MET A 89 -7.69 -2.87 5.04
C MET A 89 -8.05 -2.00 6.25
N ILE A 90 -9.30 -2.01 6.72
CA ILE A 90 -9.73 -1.27 7.92
C ILE A 90 -8.94 -1.75 9.15
N ASP A 91 -8.79 -3.06 9.32
CA ASP A 91 -8.01 -3.64 10.43
C ASP A 91 -6.53 -3.24 10.33
N ASP A 92 -5.95 -3.29 9.13
CA ASP A 92 -4.55 -2.90 8.95
C ASP A 92 -4.33 -1.41 9.23
N PHE A 93 -5.24 -0.51 8.84
CA PHE A 93 -5.15 0.90 9.21
C PHE A 93 -5.19 1.12 10.73
N ALA A 94 -6.06 0.39 11.45
CA ALA A 94 -6.10 0.47 12.91
C ALA A 94 -4.78 -0.03 13.54
N ARG A 95 -4.18 -1.06 12.99
CA ARG A 95 -2.87 -1.59 13.43
C ARG A 95 -1.74 -0.60 13.18
N LEU A 96 -1.77 0.12 12.07
CA LEU A 96 -0.76 1.10 11.71
C LEU A 96 -0.82 2.39 12.54
N GLU A 97 -1.88 2.61 13.33
CA GLU A 97 -1.90 3.69 14.33
C GLU A 97 -0.82 3.52 15.41
N TYR A 98 -0.37 2.29 15.66
CA TYR A 98 0.75 2.00 16.57
C TYR A 98 2.13 2.27 15.94
N ILE A 99 2.20 2.49 14.61
CA ILE A 99 3.45 2.76 13.87
C ILE A 99 3.29 4.10 13.15
N PRO A 100 3.59 5.22 13.82
CA PRO A 100 3.37 6.56 13.26
C PRO A 100 4.19 6.79 11.98
N ASN A 101 3.68 7.63 11.09
CA ASN A 101 4.26 7.93 9.78
C ASN A 101 4.42 6.73 8.84
N SER A 102 3.57 5.71 8.99
CA SER A 102 3.53 4.60 8.04
C SER A 102 2.77 4.94 6.76
N LEU A 103 3.19 4.31 5.68
CA LEU A 103 2.49 4.26 4.40
C LEU A 103 1.92 2.86 4.24
N TYR A 104 0.68 2.75 3.77
CA TYR A 104 0.05 1.44 3.53
C TYR A 104 -0.08 1.19 2.04
N ASN A 105 0.68 0.24 1.52
CA ASN A 105 0.73 -0.12 0.11
C ASN A 105 -0.15 -1.33 -0.19
N PHE A 106 -0.89 -1.31 -1.30
CA PHE A 106 -1.71 -2.44 -1.74
C PHE A 106 -1.78 -2.55 -3.26
N HIS A 107 -1.96 -3.77 -3.75
CA HIS A 107 -2.31 -4.05 -5.14
C HIS A 107 -3.77 -3.70 -5.41
N PRO A 108 -4.10 -2.90 -6.44
CA PRO A 108 -5.48 -2.48 -6.71
C PRO A 108 -6.40 -3.63 -7.13
N GLY A 109 -5.85 -4.81 -7.41
CA GLY A 109 -6.58 -6.06 -7.58
C GLY A 109 -6.79 -6.48 -9.04
N SER A 110 -7.61 -7.52 -9.19
CA SER A 110 -7.95 -8.13 -10.48
C SER A 110 -9.45 -8.16 -10.66
N HIS A 111 -9.93 -7.63 -11.78
CA HIS A 111 -11.37 -7.48 -12.08
C HIS A 111 -12.10 -8.80 -12.40
N THR A 112 -11.38 -9.91 -12.51
CA THR A 112 -11.91 -11.27 -12.68
C THR A 112 -13.00 -11.40 -13.77
N GLY A 113 -12.76 -10.80 -14.95
CA GLY A 113 -13.62 -10.88 -16.13
C GLY A 113 -14.69 -9.79 -16.25
N GLN A 114 -14.79 -8.84 -15.30
CA GLN A 114 -15.79 -7.77 -15.33
C GLN A 114 -15.38 -6.56 -16.20
N GLY A 115 -14.09 -6.46 -16.58
CA GLY A 115 -13.50 -5.32 -17.29
C GLY A 115 -12.84 -4.31 -16.35
N SER A 116 -11.84 -3.60 -16.87
CA SER A 116 -11.01 -2.65 -16.09
C SER A 116 -11.83 -1.51 -15.50
N ASP A 117 -12.75 -0.92 -16.25
CA ASP A 117 -13.60 0.19 -15.77
C ASP A 117 -14.40 -0.20 -14.51
N VAL A 118 -14.98 -1.43 -14.52
CA VAL A 118 -15.68 -1.95 -13.35
C VAL A 118 -14.73 -2.21 -12.21
N GLY A 119 -13.55 -2.75 -12.48
CA GLY A 119 -12.51 -2.96 -11.48
C GLY A 119 -12.07 -1.67 -10.81
N ILE A 120 -11.80 -0.64 -11.59
CA ILE A 120 -11.42 0.70 -11.13
C ILE A 120 -12.52 1.31 -10.24
N ASP A 121 -13.79 1.22 -10.67
CA ASP A 121 -14.92 1.71 -9.88
C ASP A 121 -15.08 1.00 -8.54
N LEU A 122 -14.94 -0.34 -8.53
CA LEU A 122 -15.03 -1.16 -7.32
C LEU A 122 -13.89 -0.84 -6.34
N THR A 123 -12.65 -0.74 -6.83
CA THR A 123 -11.50 -0.40 -5.98
C THR A 123 -11.62 1.01 -5.40
N SER A 124 -12.03 2.00 -6.20
CA SER A 124 -12.28 3.37 -5.75
C SER A 124 -13.39 3.43 -4.70
N THR A 125 -14.43 2.62 -4.88
CA THR A 125 -15.53 2.50 -3.92
C THR A 125 -15.03 1.93 -2.60
N MET A 126 -14.26 0.85 -2.64
CA MET A 126 -13.68 0.26 -1.44
C MET A 126 -12.79 1.27 -0.69
N ILE A 127 -11.91 2.01 -1.39
CA ILE A 127 -11.08 3.05 -0.77
C ILE A 127 -11.95 4.06 -0.03
N SER A 128 -12.98 4.60 -0.70
CA SER A 128 -13.91 5.54 -0.10
C SER A 128 -14.61 4.98 1.15
N GLU A 129 -15.04 3.72 1.11
CA GLU A 129 -15.68 3.06 2.24
C GLU A 129 -14.70 2.80 3.40
N VAL A 130 -13.46 2.42 3.12
CA VAL A 130 -12.41 2.27 4.13
C VAL A 130 -12.21 3.59 4.86
N PHE A 131 -11.99 4.69 4.15
CA PHE A 131 -11.75 6.00 4.78
C PHE A 131 -12.96 6.55 5.55
N LYS A 132 -14.18 6.08 5.29
CA LYS A 132 -15.34 6.37 6.13
C LYS A 132 -15.32 5.64 7.48
N ASN A 133 -14.56 4.54 7.57
CA ASN A 133 -14.51 3.68 8.76
C ASN A 133 -13.22 3.83 9.57
N VAL A 134 -12.13 4.34 8.98
CA VAL A 134 -10.88 4.59 9.71
C VAL A 134 -10.90 5.98 10.33
N LYS A 135 -10.43 6.07 11.59
CA LYS A 135 -10.45 7.32 12.37
C LYS A 135 -9.03 7.85 12.55
N ASN A 136 -8.88 9.17 12.36
CA ASN A 136 -7.70 9.95 12.78
C ASN A 136 -6.33 9.35 12.47
N THR A 137 -6.21 8.52 11.45
CA THR A 137 -4.91 7.94 11.09
C THR A 137 -4.09 8.92 10.25
N SER A 138 -2.80 9.00 10.55
CA SER A 138 -1.80 9.70 9.73
C SER A 138 -1.32 8.86 8.56
N THR A 139 -1.63 7.56 8.53
CA THR A 139 -1.23 6.63 7.47
C THR A 139 -1.80 7.06 6.13
N LYS A 140 -0.96 7.14 5.11
CA LYS A 140 -1.38 7.34 3.71
C LYS A 140 -1.53 5.99 3.02
N LEU A 141 -2.51 5.90 2.13
CA LEU A 141 -2.72 4.73 1.28
C LEU A 141 -1.95 4.91 -0.03
N LEU A 142 -1.16 3.92 -0.40
CA LEU A 142 -0.45 3.86 -1.67
C LEU A 142 -1.11 2.81 -2.57
N ILE A 143 -1.41 3.20 -3.79
CA ILE A 143 -1.87 2.29 -4.85
C ILE A 143 -0.63 1.88 -5.63
N GLU A 144 -0.35 0.58 -5.68
CA GLU A 144 0.80 0.07 -6.41
C GLU A 144 0.51 -0.02 -7.91
N THR A 145 1.49 0.39 -8.72
CA THR A 145 1.44 0.13 -10.16
C THR A 145 1.59 -1.36 -10.45
N MET A 146 0.80 -1.89 -11.40
CA MET A 146 0.72 -3.32 -11.68
C MET A 146 1.23 -3.66 -13.08
N SER A 147 1.56 -4.94 -13.27
CA SER A 147 2.02 -5.45 -14.58
C SER A 147 0.89 -5.66 -15.59
N GLY A 148 -0.36 -5.71 -15.13
CA GLY A 148 -1.54 -6.00 -15.97
C GLY A 148 -1.67 -7.48 -16.34
N LYS A 149 -1.05 -8.38 -15.57
CA LYS A 149 -1.17 -9.82 -15.82
C LYS A 149 -2.60 -10.31 -15.58
N GLY A 150 -3.11 -11.06 -16.53
CA GLY A 150 -4.47 -11.62 -16.46
C GLY A 150 -5.53 -10.52 -16.49
N SER A 151 -6.10 -10.17 -15.35
CA SER A 151 -7.15 -9.15 -15.20
C SER A 151 -6.80 -8.10 -14.14
N GLU A 152 -5.52 -7.90 -13.86
CA GLU A 152 -5.04 -6.84 -12.96
C GLU A 152 -5.38 -5.45 -13.51
N ILE A 153 -5.77 -4.55 -12.62
CA ILE A 153 -5.94 -3.11 -12.90
C ILE A 153 -4.77 -2.33 -12.30
N GLY A 154 -4.58 -1.08 -12.73
CA GLY A 154 -3.44 -0.25 -12.32
C GLY A 154 -2.18 -0.53 -13.13
N ARG A 155 -2.34 -1.06 -14.36
CA ARG A 155 -1.24 -1.30 -15.29
C ARG A 155 -0.69 -0.01 -15.87
N THR A 156 -1.56 0.94 -16.21
CA THR A 156 -1.14 2.23 -16.74
C THR A 156 -1.25 3.32 -15.69
N PHE A 157 -0.49 4.40 -15.86
CA PHE A 157 -0.55 5.54 -14.95
C PHE A 157 -1.93 6.18 -14.94
N GLU A 158 -2.64 6.17 -16.09
CA GLU A 158 -4.02 6.64 -16.19
C GLU A 158 -4.98 5.79 -15.37
N GLU A 159 -4.84 4.45 -15.35
CA GLU A 159 -5.69 3.58 -14.52
C GLU A 159 -5.49 3.88 -13.03
N VAL A 160 -4.24 4.06 -12.60
CA VAL A 160 -3.91 4.43 -11.21
C VAL A 160 -4.49 5.81 -10.88
N LYS A 161 -4.32 6.78 -11.78
CA LYS A 161 -4.90 8.11 -11.63
C LYS A 161 -6.43 8.06 -11.54
N GLN A 162 -7.09 7.28 -12.38
CA GLN A 162 -8.55 7.11 -12.34
C GLN A 162 -9.02 6.53 -11.00
N ILE A 163 -8.30 5.56 -10.44
CA ILE A 163 -8.63 5.01 -9.11
C ILE A 163 -8.59 6.12 -8.06
N ILE A 164 -7.56 6.97 -8.07
CA ILE A 164 -7.40 8.08 -7.12
C ILE A 164 -8.51 9.11 -7.31
N ASP A 165 -8.70 9.59 -8.53
CA ASP A 165 -9.69 10.63 -8.85
C ASP A 165 -11.11 10.20 -8.46
N LEU A 166 -11.49 8.95 -8.78
CA LEU A 166 -12.79 8.40 -8.41
C LEU A 166 -12.94 8.18 -6.90
N ALA A 167 -11.89 7.74 -6.20
CA ALA A 167 -11.94 7.60 -4.75
C ALA A 167 -12.11 8.96 -4.07
N GLU A 168 -11.40 9.99 -4.51
CA GLU A 168 -11.55 11.36 -4.02
C GLU A 168 -12.95 11.92 -4.34
N GLN A 169 -13.48 11.66 -5.53
CA GLN A 169 -14.84 12.06 -5.89
C GLN A 169 -15.90 11.42 -5.00
N LYS A 170 -15.77 10.12 -4.70
CA LYS A 170 -16.73 9.36 -3.88
C LYS A 170 -16.67 9.69 -2.40
N PHE A 171 -15.49 10.02 -1.88
CA PHE A 171 -15.28 10.32 -0.46
C PHE A 171 -15.45 11.82 -0.16
N GLY A 172 -14.93 12.67 -1.04
CA GLY A 172 -14.88 14.12 -0.86
C GLY A 172 -13.46 14.66 -0.65
N SER A 173 -13.35 15.99 -0.60
CA SER A 173 -12.06 16.72 -0.59
C SER A 173 -11.13 16.39 0.59
N SER A 174 -11.66 15.82 1.68
CA SER A 174 -10.84 15.42 2.84
C SER A 174 -9.95 14.20 2.58
N LEU A 175 -10.13 13.48 1.48
CA LEU A 175 -9.25 12.40 1.06
C LEU A 175 -7.99 12.92 0.34
N LYS A 176 -8.04 14.14 -0.17
CA LYS A 176 -6.94 14.76 -0.90
C LYS A 176 -5.66 14.79 -0.07
N GLY A 177 -4.58 14.27 -0.65
CA GLY A 177 -3.28 14.15 0.02
C GLY A 177 -3.14 12.95 0.98
N ARG A 178 -4.20 12.11 1.10
CA ARG A 178 -4.18 10.84 1.82
C ARG A 178 -3.87 9.64 0.93
N LEU A 179 -3.99 9.82 -0.40
CA LEU A 179 -3.64 8.83 -1.41
C LEU A 179 -2.29 9.17 -2.03
N GLY A 180 -1.58 8.16 -2.49
CA GLY A 180 -0.34 8.24 -3.24
C GLY A 180 -0.15 7.01 -4.09
N VAL A 181 1.00 6.90 -4.74
CA VAL A 181 1.35 5.79 -5.62
C VAL A 181 2.62 5.12 -5.11
N CYS A 182 2.66 3.80 -5.17
CA CYS A 182 3.87 3.01 -5.08
C CYS A 182 4.27 2.60 -6.50
N LEU A 183 5.34 3.21 -7.02
CA LEU A 183 5.87 2.90 -8.34
C LEU A 183 6.78 1.68 -8.25
N ASP A 184 6.27 0.50 -8.61
CA ASP A 184 7.07 -0.72 -8.70
C ASP A 184 7.72 -0.83 -10.08
N THR A 185 9.05 -0.75 -10.13
CA THR A 185 9.82 -0.75 -11.39
C THR A 185 9.73 -2.07 -12.15
N CYS A 186 9.56 -3.20 -11.44
CA CYS A 186 9.35 -4.51 -12.06
C CYS A 186 7.97 -4.57 -12.73
N HIS A 187 6.94 -4.06 -12.03
CA HIS A 187 5.58 -4.06 -12.56
C HIS A 187 5.43 -3.13 -13.76
N ILE A 188 5.95 -1.90 -13.72
CA ILE A 188 5.84 -0.99 -14.87
C ILE A 188 6.64 -1.47 -16.07
N TRP A 189 7.81 -2.11 -15.87
CA TRP A 189 8.54 -2.75 -16.94
C TRP A 189 7.71 -3.85 -17.63
N ASP A 190 7.14 -4.77 -16.85
CA ASP A 190 6.23 -5.81 -17.36
C ASP A 190 4.94 -5.20 -17.96
N GLY A 191 4.51 -4.05 -17.47
CA GLY A 191 3.40 -3.25 -17.96
C GLY A 191 3.63 -2.61 -19.32
N GLY A 192 4.89 -2.52 -19.75
CA GLY A 192 5.28 -2.01 -21.07
C GLY A 192 5.99 -0.66 -21.05
N TYR A 193 6.33 -0.11 -19.89
CA TYR A 193 7.11 1.13 -19.76
C TYR A 193 8.61 0.82 -19.88
N ASP A 194 9.30 1.43 -20.85
CA ASP A 194 10.73 1.21 -21.08
C ASP A 194 11.59 2.06 -20.13
N ILE A 195 11.72 1.62 -18.90
CA ILE A 195 12.53 2.27 -17.86
C ILE A 195 14.05 2.05 -18.05
N VAL A 196 14.46 1.28 -19.03
CA VAL A 196 15.89 1.01 -19.32
C VAL A 196 16.43 2.02 -20.32
N SER A 197 15.68 2.29 -21.41
CA SER A 197 16.13 3.17 -22.49
C SER A 197 15.50 4.58 -22.42
N ASN A 198 14.34 4.73 -21.78
CA ASN A 198 13.54 5.96 -21.77
C ASN A 198 13.03 6.33 -20.36
N LEU A 199 13.87 6.18 -19.33
CA LEU A 199 13.46 6.42 -17.94
C LEU A 199 12.91 7.84 -17.72
N ASP A 200 13.56 8.86 -18.28
CA ASP A 200 13.16 10.25 -18.09
C ASP A 200 11.75 10.51 -18.66
N ASP A 201 11.45 9.97 -19.85
CA ASP A 201 10.12 10.10 -20.47
C ASP A 201 9.05 9.36 -19.65
N VAL A 202 9.37 8.20 -19.09
CA VAL A 202 8.47 7.43 -18.21
C VAL A 202 8.18 8.19 -16.91
N ILE A 203 9.17 8.85 -16.33
CA ILE A 203 8.97 9.67 -15.12
C ILE A 203 8.17 10.94 -15.44
N GLU A 204 8.40 11.57 -16.59
CA GLU A 204 7.63 12.74 -17.03
C GLU A 204 6.15 12.38 -17.28
N GLU A 205 5.87 11.18 -17.82
CA GLU A 205 4.50 10.67 -17.98
C GLU A 205 3.82 10.36 -16.63
N PHE A 206 4.62 9.92 -15.66
CA PHE A 206 4.12 9.59 -14.32
C PHE A 206 3.74 10.84 -13.50
N ASP A 207 4.47 11.96 -13.62
CA ASP A 207 4.27 13.20 -12.87
C ASP A 207 3.03 13.99 -13.37
#